data_9732e21fc3758eef0112d1a3ca0de085
#
_entry.id   9732e21fc3758eef0112d1a3ca0de085
#
_cell.length_a   1.000
_cell.length_b   1.000
_cell.length_c   1.000
_cell.angle_alpha   90.00
_cell.angle_beta   90.00
_cell.angle_gamma   90.00
#
_symmetry.space_group_name_H-M   'P 1'
#
loop_
_entity.id
_entity.type
_entity.pdbx_description
1 polymer ?
#
loop_
_entity_poly.entity_id
_entity_poly.type
_entity_poly.pdbx_seq_one_letter_code
_entity_poly.pdbx_strand_id
1 'polypeptide(L)'
;RFLIQLPTLKRPEKFLSVLNKYVNKASGHWYDNKRSPIELFFNINCDFDDASMNNALMKRRIKEVFLNNVHADYQIHYDKNTEKISSINAHIDDVDFDVVICASDDMVPQVNNWDFEIAAAMQEFFPDLDGCVHFNDGHTNGELITFSILGRKLYNRFGYIYHPDYKSLYCDNEFTQEVTRMDKVQYIDKVIVKHEHYGEEGNENSGDFDFAAQKTLHYSGRDGQVFQLRQSKGFPRERITLD
;
A
#
# COMPACT_ATOMS: atom_id res chain seq x y z
N ARG A 1 7.95 -9.47 10.83
CA ARG A 1 7.95 -8.02 10.56
C ARG A 1 7.10 -7.71 9.34
N PHE A 2 6.25 -6.67 9.44
CA PHE A 2 5.49 -6.13 8.32
C PHE A 2 6.12 -4.82 7.84
N LEU A 3 6.35 -4.71 6.54
CA LEU A 3 6.75 -3.48 5.87
C LEU A 3 5.52 -2.83 5.24
N ILE A 4 5.16 -1.63 5.67
CA ILE A 4 4.04 -0.88 5.14
C ILE A 4 4.58 0.20 4.19
N GLN A 5 4.35 0.03 2.90
CA GLN A 5 4.65 1.04 1.88
C GLN A 5 3.51 2.05 1.85
N LEU A 6 3.80 3.30 2.22
CA LEU A 6 2.80 4.36 2.37
C LEU A 6 3.23 5.63 1.61
N PRO A 7 3.05 5.64 0.28
CA PRO A 7 3.27 6.84 -0.52
C PRO A 7 2.18 7.88 -0.25
N THR A 8 2.55 9.15 -0.28
CA THR A 8 1.61 10.27 -0.14
C THR A 8 2.05 11.48 -0.95
N LEU A 9 1.10 12.27 -1.43
CA LEU A 9 1.35 13.45 -2.24
C LEU A 9 0.33 14.55 -1.93
N LYS A 10 0.82 15.69 -1.37
CA LYS A 10 0.03 16.91 -1.12
C LYS A 10 -1.26 16.73 -0.29
N ARG A 11 -1.29 15.74 0.59
CA ARG A 11 -2.43 15.39 1.45
C ARG A 11 -2.04 15.29 2.93
N PRO A 12 -1.38 16.31 3.54
CA PRO A 12 -0.79 16.19 4.87
C PRO A 12 -1.76 15.79 5.97
N GLU A 13 -2.97 16.35 6.01
CA GLU A 13 -3.95 16.06 7.06
C GLU A 13 -4.59 14.68 6.87
N LYS A 14 -4.95 14.32 5.64
CA LYS A 14 -5.49 13.00 5.31
C LYS A 14 -4.46 11.90 5.63
N PHE A 15 -3.23 12.09 5.19
CA PHE A 15 -2.11 11.21 5.49
C PHE A 15 -1.93 10.98 6.99
N LEU A 16 -1.84 12.06 7.79
CA LEU A 16 -1.68 11.94 9.24
C LEU A 16 -2.87 11.25 9.92
N SER A 17 -4.09 11.53 9.47
CA SER A 17 -5.29 10.86 9.98
C SER A 17 -5.22 9.35 9.74
N VAL A 18 -4.84 8.93 8.53
CA VAL A 18 -4.73 7.52 8.18
C VAL A 18 -3.55 6.85 8.89
N LEU A 19 -2.38 7.49 8.92
CA LEU A 19 -1.20 7.00 9.66
C LEU A 19 -1.53 6.76 11.14
N ASN A 20 -2.20 7.70 11.80
CA ASN A 20 -2.66 7.54 13.18
C ASN A 20 -3.56 6.31 13.35
N LYS A 21 -4.47 6.06 12.40
CA LYS A 21 -5.35 4.89 12.47
C LYS A 21 -4.57 3.59 12.31
N TYR A 22 -3.60 3.53 11.38
CA TYR A 22 -2.74 2.36 11.23
C TYR A 22 -1.98 2.05 12.52
N VAL A 23 -1.34 3.04 13.11
CA VAL A 23 -0.52 2.87 14.32
C VAL A 23 -1.38 2.57 15.55
N ASN A 24 -2.48 3.31 15.77
CA ASN A 24 -3.30 3.18 16.97
C ASN A 24 -4.22 1.96 16.96
N LYS A 25 -4.58 1.43 15.81
CA LYS A 25 -5.39 0.22 15.70
C LYS A 25 -4.55 -1.05 15.57
N ALA A 26 -3.24 -0.93 15.47
CA ALA A 26 -2.36 -2.09 15.48
C ALA A 26 -2.32 -2.77 16.86
N SER A 27 -2.03 -4.06 16.86
CA SER A 27 -2.02 -4.92 18.07
C SER A 27 -1.06 -4.45 19.14
N GLY A 28 0.09 -3.91 18.76
CA GLY A 28 1.11 -3.42 19.69
C GLY A 28 0.69 -2.22 20.54
N HIS A 29 -0.37 -1.52 20.18
CA HIS A 29 -0.87 -0.36 20.92
C HIS A 29 -1.71 -0.76 22.17
N TRP A 30 -2.35 -1.94 22.13
CA TRP A 30 -3.35 -2.33 23.13
C TRP A 30 -2.84 -3.32 24.20
N TYR A 31 -1.64 -3.89 24.02
CA TYR A 31 -1.10 -4.89 24.94
C TYR A 31 -0.18 -4.27 25.99
N ASP A 32 -0.67 -4.15 27.21
CA ASP A 32 0.10 -3.80 28.41
C ASP A 32 1.41 -4.61 28.48
N ASN A 33 2.54 -3.98 28.17
CA ASN A 33 3.91 -4.48 28.35
C ASN A 33 4.25 -5.87 27.78
N LYS A 34 3.38 -6.51 27.03
CA LYS A 34 3.72 -7.73 26.28
C LYS A 34 4.10 -7.34 24.86
N ARG A 35 5.28 -7.77 24.42
CA ARG A 35 5.72 -7.58 23.04
C ARG A 35 4.68 -8.18 22.10
N SER A 36 4.15 -7.36 21.20
CA SER A 36 3.44 -7.88 20.04
C SER A 36 4.42 -8.77 19.25
N PRO A 37 4.01 -9.96 18.78
CA PRO A 37 4.83 -10.75 17.88
C PRO A 37 5.05 -10.06 16.53
N ILE A 38 4.28 -9.00 16.22
CA ILE A 38 4.31 -8.31 14.93
C ILE A 38 5.02 -6.96 15.10
N GLU A 39 6.13 -6.80 14.41
CA GLU A 39 6.81 -5.51 14.28
C GLU A 39 6.35 -4.83 12.99
N LEU A 40 5.98 -3.56 13.08
CA LEU A 40 5.54 -2.75 11.94
C LEU A 40 6.63 -1.76 11.57
N PHE A 41 6.97 -1.70 10.30
CA PHE A 41 7.89 -0.71 9.77
C PHE A 41 7.23 0.06 8.61
N PHE A 42 7.12 1.37 8.73
CA PHE A 42 6.48 2.22 7.74
C PHE A 42 7.52 2.92 6.87
N ASN A 43 7.53 2.61 5.57
CA ASN A 43 8.21 3.42 4.57
C ASN A 43 7.25 4.50 4.07
N ILE A 44 7.50 5.73 4.50
CA ILE A 44 6.71 6.91 4.11
C ILE A 44 7.43 7.57 2.93
N ASN A 45 6.85 7.46 1.74
CA ASN A 45 7.47 7.95 0.51
C ASN A 45 6.78 9.24 0.04
N CYS A 46 7.52 10.33 -0.02
CA CYS A 46 7.06 11.67 -0.38
C CYS A 46 7.87 12.22 -1.56
N ASP A 47 7.25 13.08 -2.38
CA ASP A 47 8.00 13.84 -3.37
C ASP A 47 8.87 14.91 -2.68
N PHE A 48 10.11 15.07 -3.13
CA PHE A 48 11.06 16.02 -2.54
C PHE A 48 10.56 17.48 -2.59
N ASP A 49 9.86 17.85 -3.65
CA ASP A 49 9.31 19.18 -3.89
C ASP A 49 7.90 19.38 -3.30
N ASP A 50 7.35 18.38 -2.62
CA ASP A 50 6.11 18.53 -1.87
C ASP A 50 6.34 19.29 -0.57
N ALA A 51 6.27 20.62 -0.62
CA ALA A 51 6.47 21.47 0.55
C ALA A 51 5.44 21.25 1.68
N SER A 52 4.27 20.66 1.37
CA SER A 52 3.27 20.33 2.39
C SER A 52 3.69 19.12 3.24
N MET A 53 4.46 18.20 2.68
CA MET A 53 4.99 17.02 3.35
C MET A 53 6.45 17.20 3.79
N ASN A 54 7.29 17.85 2.95
CA ASN A 54 8.71 18.03 3.23
C ASN A 54 8.99 19.31 4.03
N ASN A 55 8.58 19.34 5.29
CA ASN A 55 8.84 20.45 6.21
C ASN A 55 9.03 19.97 7.66
N ALA A 56 9.61 20.83 8.50
CA ALA A 56 9.94 20.49 9.89
C ALA A 56 8.71 20.19 10.75
N LEU A 57 7.58 20.87 10.51
CA LEU A 57 6.34 20.65 11.24
C LEU A 57 5.78 19.26 10.94
N MET A 58 5.73 18.87 9.67
CA MET A 58 5.22 17.57 9.28
C MET A 58 6.10 16.43 9.83
N LYS A 59 7.43 16.56 9.72
CA LYS A 59 8.37 15.59 10.31
C LYS A 59 8.13 15.39 11.81
N ARG A 60 7.88 16.47 12.54
CA ARG A 60 7.55 16.42 13.98
C ARG A 60 6.21 15.72 14.21
N ARG A 61 5.16 16.06 13.46
CA ARG A 61 3.82 15.46 13.61
C ARG A 61 3.86 13.95 13.31
N ILE A 62 4.59 13.53 12.27
CA ILE A 62 4.80 12.09 11.98
C ILE A 62 5.50 11.41 13.17
N LYS A 63 6.59 11.99 13.67
CA LYS A 63 7.29 11.45 14.84
C LYS A 63 6.37 11.29 16.05
N GLU A 64 5.48 12.26 16.30
CA GLU A 64 4.52 12.22 17.42
C GLU A 64 3.57 11.03 17.34
N VAL A 65 3.19 10.56 16.12
CA VAL A 65 2.34 9.37 15.94
C VAL A 65 2.99 8.10 16.51
N PHE A 66 4.32 7.99 16.40
CA PHE A 66 5.06 6.78 16.80
C PHE A 66 5.55 6.81 18.26
N LEU A 67 5.49 7.95 18.95
CA LEU A 67 6.09 8.11 20.29
C LEU A 67 5.56 7.11 21.34
N ASN A 68 4.33 6.66 21.21
CA ASN A 68 3.67 5.78 22.18
C ASN A 68 3.48 4.35 21.64
N ASN A 69 4.07 4.00 20.52
CA ASN A 69 3.97 2.66 19.96
C ASN A 69 5.36 2.03 19.80
N VAL A 70 5.71 1.15 20.73
CA VAL A 70 7.03 0.50 20.78
C VAL A 70 7.22 -0.61 19.72
N HIS A 71 6.18 -0.95 18.98
CA HIS A 71 6.20 -2.01 17.95
C HIS A 71 6.10 -1.47 16.53
N ALA A 72 5.99 -0.15 16.39
CA ALA A 72 5.98 0.51 15.11
C ALA A 72 7.15 1.47 14.98
N ASP A 73 7.86 1.39 13.88
CA ASP A 73 8.95 2.28 13.49
C ASP A 73 8.74 2.79 12.08
N TYR A 74 9.48 3.80 11.67
CA TYR A 74 9.28 4.41 10.37
C TYR A 74 10.55 5.03 9.79
N GLN A 75 10.55 5.16 8.47
CA GLN A 75 11.48 5.99 7.73
C GLN A 75 10.72 6.89 6.76
N ILE A 76 11.18 8.14 6.60
CA ILE A 76 10.61 9.09 5.63
C ILE A 76 11.64 9.26 4.51
N HIS A 77 11.21 9.00 3.28
CA HIS A 77 12.00 9.21 2.08
C HIS A 77 11.45 10.41 1.32
N TYR A 78 12.33 11.22 0.77
CA TYR A 78 12.00 12.39 -0.05
C TYR A 78 12.73 12.26 -1.38
N ASP A 79 12.04 11.66 -2.36
CA ASP A 79 12.61 11.39 -3.66
C ASP A 79 12.17 12.41 -4.71
N LYS A 80 12.94 12.53 -5.80
CA LYS A 80 12.59 13.45 -6.86
C LYS A 80 11.42 12.90 -7.68
N ASN A 81 10.29 13.63 -7.63
CA ASN A 81 9.19 13.58 -8.58
C ASN A 81 8.87 12.18 -9.11
N THR A 82 8.47 11.34 -8.19
CA THR A 82 8.16 9.95 -8.48
C THR A 82 6.69 9.84 -8.90
N GLU A 83 6.43 9.02 -9.89
CA GLU A 83 5.08 8.56 -10.15
C GLU A 83 4.64 7.62 -9.03
N LYS A 84 3.33 7.43 -8.86
CA LYS A 84 2.74 6.61 -7.80
C LYS A 84 3.39 5.23 -7.68
N ILE A 85 3.60 4.54 -8.81
CA ILE A 85 4.18 3.19 -8.81
C ILE A 85 5.66 3.20 -8.44
N SER A 86 6.42 4.20 -8.87
CA SER A 86 7.82 4.36 -8.44
C SER A 86 7.92 4.55 -6.92
N SER A 87 7.05 5.38 -6.33
CA SER A 87 6.99 5.57 -4.88
C SER A 87 6.56 4.31 -4.13
N ILE A 88 5.61 3.54 -4.67
CA ILE A 88 5.17 2.28 -4.07
C ILE A 88 6.32 1.25 -4.03
N ASN A 89 7.14 1.19 -5.07
CA ASN A 89 8.22 0.22 -5.17
C ASN A 89 9.56 0.70 -4.54
N ALA A 90 9.65 1.96 -4.13
CA ALA A 90 10.89 2.52 -3.61
C ALA A 90 11.26 1.99 -2.22
N HIS A 91 12.55 1.80 -1.96
CA HIS A 91 13.10 1.49 -0.64
C HIS A 91 12.60 0.19 0.04
N ILE A 92 11.96 -0.71 -0.71
CA ILE A 92 11.46 -1.98 -0.16
C ILE A 92 12.61 -2.88 0.27
N ASP A 93 13.66 -2.99 -0.55
CA ASP A 93 14.80 -3.87 -0.30
C ASP A 93 15.80 -3.30 0.73
N ASP A 94 15.60 -2.06 1.18
CA ASP A 94 16.39 -1.46 2.25
C ASP A 94 15.98 -1.98 3.64
N VAL A 95 14.87 -2.70 3.74
CA VAL A 95 14.28 -3.20 4.99
C VAL A 95 14.07 -4.71 4.92
N ASP A 96 14.47 -5.42 5.96
CA ASP A 96 14.11 -6.84 6.09
C ASP A 96 12.66 -6.99 6.58
N PHE A 97 11.87 -7.85 5.93
CA PHE A 97 10.45 -8.08 6.22
C PHE A 97 9.99 -9.49 5.88
N ASP A 98 8.92 -9.93 6.50
CA ASP A 98 8.21 -11.17 6.17
C ASP A 98 7.03 -10.90 5.23
N VAL A 99 6.34 -9.79 5.43
CA VAL A 99 5.17 -9.37 4.64
C VAL A 99 5.32 -7.90 4.26
N VAL A 100 5.08 -7.58 2.98
CA VAL A 100 4.97 -6.19 2.49
C VAL A 100 3.52 -5.85 2.18
N ILE A 101 3.10 -4.67 2.60
CA ILE A 101 1.73 -4.15 2.47
C ILE A 101 1.77 -2.85 1.68
N CYS A 102 1.02 -2.80 0.57
CA CYS A 102 0.82 -1.57 -0.19
C CYS A 102 -0.37 -0.81 0.40
N ALA A 103 -0.10 0.24 1.16
CA ALA A 103 -1.11 1.13 1.71
C ALA A 103 -1.09 2.50 1.00
N SER A 104 -2.13 3.29 1.20
CA SER A 104 -2.21 4.68 0.73
C SER A 104 -2.99 5.55 1.73
N ASP A 105 -2.96 6.86 1.53
CA ASP A 105 -3.63 7.82 2.41
C ASP A 105 -5.17 7.87 2.26
N ASP A 106 -5.73 6.96 1.47
CA ASP A 106 -7.17 6.69 1.30
C ASP A 106 -7.56 5.25 1.68
N MET A 107 -6.62 4.44 2.16
CA MET A 107 -6.86 3.10 2.69
C MET A 107 -6.91 3.14 4.22
N VAL A 108 -8.12 3.08 4.79
CA VAL A 108 -8.40 3.41 6.19
C VAL A 108 -8.66 2.14 7.01
N PRO A 109 -7.82 1.81 8.02
CA PRO A 109 -8.07 0.69 8.92
C PRO A 109 -9.40 0.84 9.65
N GLN A 110 -10.25 -0.21 9.59
CA GLN A 110 -11.58 -0.24 10.18
C GLN A 110 -11.58 -0.96 11.54
N VAL A 111 -10.75 -1.97 11.71
CA VAL A 111 -10.74 -2.83 12.89
C VAL A 111 -9.47 -2.64 13.73
N ASN A 112 -9.58 -2.89 15.03
CA ASN A 112 -8.41 -3.03 15.90
C ASN A 112 -7.70 -4.35 15.62
N ASN A 113 -6.39 -4.39 15.81
CA ASN A 113 -5.55 -5.56 15.56
C ASN A 113 -5.60 -6.02 14.07
N TRP A 114 -5.71 -5.09 13.14
CA TRP A 114 -5.71 -5.38 11.71
C TRP A 114 -4.47 -6.17 11.25
N ASP A 115 -3.35 -5.96 11.91
CA ASP A 115 -2.09 -6.65 11.70
C ASP A 115 -2.15 -8.13 12.09
N PHE A 116 -2.85 -8.48 13.17
CA PHE A 116 -3.11 -9.89 13.54
C PHE A 116 -4.02 -10.59 12.54
N GLU A 117 -5.00 -9.91 11.98
CA GLU A 117 -5.85 -10.48 10.93
C GLU A 117 -5.02 -10.87 9.70
N ILE A 118 -4.10 -9.99 9.29
CA ILE A 118 -3.17 -10.28 8.20
C ILE A 118 -2.23 -11.43 8.56
N ALA A 119 -1.64 -11.41 9.76
CA ALA A 119 -0.72 -12.46 10.20
C ALA A 119 -1.40 -13.83 10.28
N ALA A 120 -2.63 -13.89 10.81
CA ALA A 120 -3.40 -15.12 10.90
C ALA A 120 -3.71 -15.69 9.50
N ALA A 121 -4.17 -14.84 8.58
CA ALA A 121 -4.45 -15.24 7.21
C ALA A 121 -3.19 -15.72 6.46
N MET A 122 -2.08 -15.01 6.62
CA MET A 122 -0.80 -15.40 6.01
C MET A 122 -0.34 -16.77 6.56
N GLN A 123 -0.43 -16.97 7.88
CA GLN A 123 -0.05 -18.22 8.52
C GLN A 123 -0.95 -19.40 8.11
N GLU A 124 -2.24 -19.15 7.89
CA GLU A 124 -3.21 -20.18 7.50
C GLU A 124 -3.03 -20.61 6.06
N PHE A 125 -2.95 -19.65 5.14
CA PHE A 125 -3.00 -19.93 3.70
C PHE A 125 -1.62 -19.99 3.04
N PHE A 126 -0.65 -19.23 3.53
CA PHE A 126 0.70 -19.15 2.97
C PHE A 126 1.78 -19.15 4.06
N PRO A 127 1.89 -20.23 4.88
CA PRO A 127 2.83 -20.30 6.00
C PRO A 127 4.31 -20.21 5.56
N ASP A 128 4.57 -20.43 4.29
CA ASP A 128 5.89 -20.27 3.69
C ASP A 128 6.13 -18.89 3.06
N LEU A 129 5.16 -17.96 3.21
CA LEU A 129 5.17 -16.59 2.68
C LEU A 129 5.21 -16.51 1.15
N ASP A 130 4.74 -17.55 0.43
CA ASP A 130 4.70 -17.58 -1.03
C ASP A 130 3.28 -17.32 -1.55
N GLY A 131 2.65 -16.25 -1.09
CA GLY A 131 1.29 -15.90 -1.48
C GLY A 131 0.90 -14.47 -1.11
N CYS A 132 -0.28 -14.09 -1.57
CA CYS A 132 -0.97 -12.83 -1.31
C CYS A 132 -2.28 -13.11 -0.57
N VAL A 133 -2.53 -12.44 0.54
CA VAL A 133 -3.87 -12.40 1.15
C VAL A 133 -4.59 -11.14 0.67
N HIS A 134 -5.86 -11.31 0.29
CA HIS A 134 -6.70 -10.27 -0.26
C HIS A 134 -7.95 -10.11 0.59
N PHE A 135 -8.05 -9.01 1.32
CA PHE A 135 -9.23 -8.66 2.11
C PHE A 135 -10.20 -7.82 1.29
N ASN A 136 -11.50 -7.90 1.62
CA ASN A 136 -12.50 -7.03 1.04
C ASN A 136 -12.17 -5.57 1.37
N ASP A 137 -12.05 -4.73 0.34
CA ASP A 137 -11.73 -3.30 0.44
C ASP A 137 -12.97 -2.39 0.62
N GLY A 138 -14.16 -3.01 0.64
CA GLY A 138 -15.46 -2.33 0.71
C GLY A 138 -16.02 -1.92 -0.65
N HIS A 139 -15.36 -2.24 -1.78
CA HIS A 139 -15.77 -1.82 -3.12
C HIS A 139 -15.75 -2.93 -4.16
N THR A 140 -14.63 -3.64 -4.28
CA THR A 140 -14.37 -4.55 -5.40
C THR A 140 -14.89 -5.96 -5.18
N ASN A 141 -15.39 -6.29 -3.98
CA ASN A 141 -15.92 -7.61 -3.61
C ASN A 141 -14.99 -8.77 -4.02
N GLY A 142 -13.69 -8.56 -3.95
CA GLY A 142 -12.70 -9.57 -4.29
C GLY A 142 -12.31 -9.66 -5.77
N GLU A 143 -12.89 -8.85 -6.65
CA GLU A 143 -12.54 -8.86 -8.08
C GLU A 143 -11.20 -8.23 -8.39
N LEU A 144 -10.75 -7.27 -7.57
CA LEU A 144 -9.51 -6.52 -7.78
C LEU A 144 -8.75 -6.35 -6.45
N ILE A 145 -7.46 -6.66 -6.45
CA ILE A 145 -6.58 -6.49 -5.29
C ILE A 145 -6.07 -5.04 -5.24
N THR A 146 -6.83 -4.17 -4.61
CA THR A 146 -6.44 -2.75 -4.42
C THR A 146 -5.52 -2.56 -3.22
N PHE A 147 -5.65 -3.40 -2.19
CA PHE A 147 -4.83 -3.45 -0.99
C PHE A 147 -3.95 -4.69 -1.01
N SER A 148 -2.78 -4.58 -1.66
CA SER A 148 -1.87 -5.71 -1.90
C SER A 148 -1.06 -6.06 -0.67
N ILE A 149 -1.14 -7.33 -0.22
CA ILE A 149 -0.44 -7.88 0.94
C ILE A 149 0.33 -9.11 0.49
N LEU A 150 1.64 -8.99 0.31
CA LEU A 150 2.50 -10.03 -0.23
C LEU A 150 3.41 -10.62 0.84
N GLY A 151 3.48 -11.93 0.94
CA GLY A 151 4.55 -12.60 1.66
C GLY A 151 5.89 -12.46 0.93
N ARG A 152 6.99 -12.53 1.69
CA ARG A 152 8.36 -12.29 1.20
C ARG A 152 8.74 -13.13 -0.02
N LYS A 153 8.37 -14.42 -0.05
CA LYS A 153 8.69 -15.28 -1.21
C LYS A 153 7.95 -14.85 -2.46
N LEU A 154 6.67 -14.47 -2.34
CA LEU A 154 5.91 -13.97 -3.48
C LEU A 154 6.52 -12.66 -3.99
N TYR A 155 6.84 -11.71 -3.09
CA TYR A 155 7.53 -10.48 -3.45
C TYR A 155 8.84 -10.77 -4.21
N ASN A 156 9.65 -11.69 -3.73
CA ASN A 156 10.92 -12.04 -4.37
C ASN A 156 10.75 -12.64 -5.79
N ARG A 157 9.58 -13.22 -6.10
CA ARG A 157 9.28 -13.69 -7.46
C ARG A 157 9.09 -12.53 -8.44
N PHE A 158 8.56 -11.40 -7.95
CA PHE A 158 8.29 -10.20 -8.73
C PHE A 158 9.48 -9.21 -8.68
N GLY A 159 10.04 -8.98 -7.51
CA GLY A 159 11.02 -7.92 -7.24
C GLY A 159 10.39 -6.53 -7.15
N TYR A 160 9.06 -6.45 -7.09
CA TYR A 160 8.25 -5.23 -6.96
C TYR A 160 6.85 -5.58 -6.44
N ILE A 161 6.12 -4.58 -5.92
CA ILE A 161 4.69 -4.74 -5.61
C ILE A 161 3.88 -4.62 -6.92
N TYR A 162 4.14 -3.55 -7.68
CA TYR A 162 3.51 -3.34 -8.98
C TYR A 162 4.56 -3.14 -10.07
N HIS A 163 4.27 -3.65 -11.27
CA HIS A 163 5.23 -3.59 -12.36
C HIS A 163 5.63 -2.15 -12.71
N PRO A 164 6.94 -1.85 -12.85
CA PRO A 164 7.46 -0.48 -13.00
C PRO A 164 7.18 0.19 -14.35
N ASP A 165 6.53 -0.50 -15.29
CA ASP A 165 6.06 0.12 -16.54
C ASP A 165 4.85 1.01 -16.31
N TYR A 166 4.06 0.75 -15.26
CA TYR A 166 2.93 1.61 -14.90
C TYR A 166 3.39 2.87 -14.18
N LYS A 167 2.59 3.92 -14.32
CA LYS A 167 2.79 5.19 -13.62
C LYS A 167 1.83 5.36 -12.44
N SER A 168 0.58 4.86 -12.59
CA SER A 168 -0.46 5.05 -11.59
C SER A 168 -1.56 4.00 -11.58
N LEU A 169 -2.15 3.65 -12.73
CA LEU A 169 -3.34 2.82 -12.87
C LEU A 169 -3.04 1.48 -13.56
N TYR A 170 -4.02 0.55 -13.50
CA TYR A 170 -3.97 -0.79 -14.12
C TYR A 170 -2.87 -1.74 -13.59
N CYS A 171 -2.01 -1.29 -12.73
CA CYS A 171 -0.97 -2.11 -12.09
C CYS A 171 -1.57 -3.19 -11.17
N ASP A 172 -2.64 -2.86 -10.49
CA ASP A 172 -3.47 -3.73 -9.66
C ASP A 172 -4.24 -4.78 -10.49
N ASN A 173 -4.70 -4.41 -11.69
CA ASN A 173 -5.31 -5.34 -12.63
C ASN A 173 -4.30 -6.43 -13.09
N GLU A 174 -3.07 -6.03 -13.47
CA GLU A 174 -2.02 -6.99 -13.81
C GLU A 174 -1.67 -7.86 -12.61
N PHE A 175 -1.42 -7.25 -11.45
CA PHE A 175 -1.07 -7.98 -10.24
C PHE A 175 -2.13 -9.02 -9.88
N THR A 176 -3.42 -8.63 -9.90
CA THR A 176 -4.53 -9.54 -9.63
C THR A 176 -4.54 -10.73 -10.59
N GLN A 177 -4.39 -10.48 -11.89
CA GLN A 177 -4.37 -11.57 -12.90
C GLN A 177 -3.17 -12.50 -12.71
N GLU A 178 -1.98 -11.95 -12.42
CA GLU A 178 -0.76 -12.73 -12.24
C GLU A 178 -0.83 -13.64 -11.01
N VAL A 179 -1.21 -13.11 -9.84
CA VAL A 179 -1.29 -13.93 -8.62
C VAL A 179 -2.41 -14.95 -8.67
N THR A 180 -3.53 -14.63 -9.36
CA THR A 180 -4.62 -15.59 -9.62
C THR A 180 -4.17 -16.71 -10.55
N ARG A 181 -3.49 -16.38 -11.66
CA ARG A 181 -2.93 -17.36 -12.60
C ARG A 181 -1.92 -18.31 -11.93
N MET A 182 -1.18 -17.80 -10.95
CA MET A 182 -0.18 -18.57 -10.20
C MET A 182 -0.79 -19.39 -9.05
N ASP A 183 -2.08 -19.27 -8.78
CA ASP A 183 -2.76 -19.85 -7.60
C ASP A 183 -2.06 -19.41 -6.29
N LYS A 184 -1.74 -18.11 -6.20
CA LYS A 184 -1.00 -17.49 -5.08
C LYS A 184 -1.79 -16.38 -4.39
N VAL A 185 -3.11 -16.42 -4.46
CA VAL A 185 -3.98 -15.46 -3.77
C VAL A 185 -5.09 -16.16 -3.01
N GLN A 186 -5.35 -15.67 -1.79
CA GLN A 186 -6.53 -16.06 -1.00
C GLN A 186 -7.38 -14.83 -0.70
N TYR A 187 -8.62 -14.84 -1.18
CA TYR A 187 -9.60 -13.81 -0.83
C TYR A 187 -10.27 -14.13 0.50
N ILE A 188 -10.46 -13.07 1.31
CA ILE A 188 -11.12 -13.11 2.62
C ILE A 188 -12.19 -12.02 2.64
N ASP A 189 -13.46 -12.43 2.71
CA ASP A 189 -14.59 -11.50 2.74
C ASP A 189 -14.75 -10.85 4.14
N LYS A 190 -13.77 -10.00 4.47
CA LYS A 190 -13.75 -9.21 5.69
C LYS A 190 -13.11 -7.87 5.39
N VAL A 191 -13.78 -6.79 5.76
CA VAL A 191 -13.23 -5.43 5.63
C VAL A 191 -12.39 -5.11 6.87
N ILE A 192 -11.07 -5.21 6.75
CA ILE A 192 -10.11 -4.78 7.79
C ILE A 192 -9.56 -3.38 7.50
N VAL A 193 -9.43 -3.04 6.21
CA VAL A 193 -9.05 -1.73 5.70
C VAL A 193 -10.04 -1.37 4.60
N LYS A 194 -10.68 -0.21 4.69
CA LYS A 194 -11.58 0.31 3.66
C LYS A 194 -10.80 1.23 2.73
N HIS A 195 -10.97 1.04 1.42
CA HIS A 195 -10.46 1.96 0.42
C HIS A 195 -11.52 3.06 0.19
N GLU A 196 -11.26 4.28 0.68
CA GLU A 196 -12.15 5.43 0.53
C GLU A 196 -11.95 6.06 -0.84
N HIS A 197 -12.71 5.58 -1.83
CA HIS A 197 -12.68 6.14 -3.17
C HIS A 197 -13.18 7.58 -3.21
N TYR A 198 -12.63 8.34 -4.14
CA TYR A 198 -13.10 9.68 -4.46
C TYR A 198 -14.53 9.61 -5.01
N GLY A 199 -15.43 10.43 -4.45
CA GLY A 199 -16.83 10.56 -4.95
C GLY A 199 -17.87 9.68 -4.25
N GLU A 200 -17.54 8.99 -3.15
CA GLU A 200 -18.55 8.27 -2.37
C GLU A 200 -19.47 9.21 -1.59
N GLU A 201 -20.79 8.91 -1.61
CA GLU A 201 -21.77 9.57 -0.76
C GLU A 201 -21.41 9.40 0.72
N GLY A 202 -21.28 10.52 1.44
CA GLY A 202 -20.92 10.55 2.86
C GLY A 202 -19.44 10.82 3.15
N ASN A 203 -18.58 10.91 2.16
CA ASN A 203 -17.24 11.42 2.32
C ASN A 203 -17.26 12.94 2.19
N GLU A 204 -17.30 13.67 3.31
CA GLU A 204 -17.33 15.15 3.35
C GLU A 204 -16.12 15.81 2.66
N ASN A 205 -15.06 15.04 2.38
CA ASN A 205 -13.90 15.46 1.61
C ASN A 205 -13.99 15.12 0.12
N SER A 206 -15.12 14.61 -0.37
CA SER A 206 -15.32 14.20 -1.76
C SER A 206 -15.46 15.37 -2.75
N GLY A 207 -15.49 16.60 -2.25
CA GLY A 207 -15.76 17.81 -3.07
C GLY A 207 -14.60 18.25 -3.95
N ASP A 208 -13.37 17.96 -3.60
CA ASP A 208 -12.21 18.44 -4.32
C ASP A 208 -11.47 17.30 -5.01
N PHE A 209 -11.58 17.29 -6.33
CA PHE A 209 -10.71 16.53 -7.22
C PHE A 209 -9.28 17.03 -7.06
N ASP A 210 -8.61 16.52 -6.02
CA ASP A 210 -7.32 17.03 -5.59
C ASP A 210 -6.18 16.74 -6.57
N PHE A 211 -5.02 17.32 -6.33
CA PHE A 211 -3.85 17.19 -7.18
C PHE A 211 -3.42 15.72 -7.38
N ALA A 212 -3.51 14.88 -6.34
CA ALA A 212 -3.12 13.48 -6.43
C ALA A 212 -4.07 12.68 -7.32
N ALA A 213 -5.39 12.93 -7.22
CA ALA A 213 -6.39 12.34 -8.09
C ALA A 213 -6.23 12.79 -9.56
N GLN A 214 -5.96 14.09 -9.79
CA GLN A 214 -5.67 14.62 -11.12
C GLN A 214 -4.42 13.96 -11.74
N LYS A 215 -3.33 13.86 -10.97
CA LYS A 215 -2.09 13.20 -11.40
C LYS A 215 -2.34 11.72 -11.74
N THR A 216 -3.17 11.03 -10.96
CA THR A 216 -3.57 9.64 -11.23
C THR A 216 -4.30 9.50 -12.56
N LEU A 217 -5.32 10.31 -12.81
CA LEU A 217 -6.09 10.24 -14.05
C LEU A 217 -5.31 10.68 -15.28
N HIS A 218 -4.30 11.55 -15.14
CA HIS A 218 -3.42 11.95 -16.21
C HIS A 218 -2.75 10.76 -16.91
N TYR A 219 -2.44 9.71 -16.17
CA TYR A 219 -1.78 8.51 -16.70
C TYR A 219 -2.77 7.44 -17.22
N SER A 220 -4.08 7.61 -17.07
CA SER A 220 -5.07 6.58 -17.39
C SER A 220 -4.96 6.03 -18.81
N GLY A 221 -4.88 6.91 -19.82
CA GLY A 221 -4.77 6.49 -21.22
C GLY A 221 -3.47 5.73 -21.52
N ARG A 222 -2.34 6.22 -21.01
CA ARG A 222 -1.03 5.57 -21.16
C ARG A 222 -1.00 4.21 -20.46
N ASP A 223 -1.39 4.17 -19.21
CA ASP A 223 -1.33 2.93 -18.41
C ASP A 223 -2.30 1.88 -18.93
N GLY A 224 -3.45 2.30 -19.51
CA GLY A 224 -4.35 1.39 -20.22
C GLY A 224 -3.69 0.75 -21.45
N GLN A 225 -2.93 1.52 -22.25
CA GLN A 225 -2.16 0.97 -23.39
C GLN A 225 -1.06 0.03 -22.91
N VAL A 226 -0.33 0.39 -21.84
CA VAL A 226 0.67 -0.48 -21.21
C VAL A 226 0.04 -1.81 -20.79
N PHE A 227 -1.11 -1.75 -20.10
CA PHE A 227 -1.81 -2.95 -19.64
C PHE A 227 -2.17 -3.88 -20.80
N GLN A 228 -2.80 -3.34 -21.86
CA GLN A 228 -3.18 -4.13 -23.04
C GLN A 228 -1.96 -4.77 -23.72
N LEU A 229 -0.87 -4.02 -23.88
CA LEU A 229 0.34 -4.53 -24.49
C LEU A 229 1.01 -5.60 -23.64
N ARG A 230 1.12 -5.39 -22.33
CA ARG A 230 1.67 -6.38 -21.40
C ARG A 230 0.81 -7.65 -21.33
N GLN A 231 -0.52 -7.49 -21.27
CA GLN A 231 -1.45 -8.60 -21.28
C GLN A 231 -1.34 -9.45 -22.55
N SER A 232 -1.23 -8.82 -23.74
CA SER A 232 -1.05 -9.53 -25.01
C SER A 232 0.25 -10.34 -25.09
N LYS A 233 1.26 -9.96 -24.28
CA LYS A 233 2.56 -10.64 -24.16
C LYS A 233 2.62 -11.61 -22.96
N GLY A 234 1.54 -11.81 -22.23
CA GLY A 234 1.47 -12.68 -21.06
C GLY A 234 2.18 -12.13 -19.82
N PHE A 235 2.19 -10.81 -19.64
CA PHE A 235 2.80 -10.07 -18.53
C PHE A 235 4.28 -10.44 -18.28
N PRO A 236 5.17 -10.11 -19.23
CA PRO A 236 6.60 -10.41 -19.06
C PRO A 236 7.20 -9.63 -17.88
N ARG A 237 8.21 -10.20 -17.23
CA ARG A 237 8.91 -9.55 -16.11
C ARG A 237 9.77 -8.35 -16.58
N GLU A 238 10.22 -8.40 -17.80
CA GLU A 238 11.00 -7.32 -18.42
C GLU A 238 10.09 -6.13 -18.74
N ARG A 239 10.70 -4.94 -18.76
CA ARG A 239 10.03 -3.73 -19.18
C ARG A 239 9.69 -3.79 -20.68
N ILE A 240 8.57 -3.19 -21.03
CA ILE A 240 8.19 -2.97 -22.44
C ILE A 240 8.29 -1.49 -22.79
N THR A 241 8.65 -1.18 -24.04
CA THR A 241 8.57 0.17 -24.59
C THR A 241 7.25 0.33 -25.34
N LEU A 242 6.60 1.46 -25.12
CA LEU A 242 5.54 1.93 -26.02
C LEU A 242 6.24 2.62 -27.20
N ASP A 243 6.04 2.12 -28.40
CA ASP A 243 6.49 2.75 -29.65
C ASP A 243 5.70 4.04 -29.94
#